data_3afe9c5283845700b31f8b0ccb7d98f6
#
_entry.id   3afe9c5283845700b31f8b0ccb7d98f6
#
_cell.length_a   1.000
_cell.length_b   1.000
_cell.length_c   1.000
_cell.angle_alpha   90.00
_cell.angle_beta   90.00
_cell.angle_gamma   90.00
#
_symmetry.space_group_name_H-M   'P 1'
#
loop_
_entity.id
_entity.type
_entity.pdbx_description
1 polymer ?
#
loop_
_entity_poly.entity_id
_entity_poly.type
_entity_poly.pdbx_seq_one_letter_code
_entity_poly.pdbx_strand_id
1 'polypeptide(L)'
;MNKKKDKISKEFEKAIESGIFPGAVFLCALKEKIFFYEAFGMADIFENRPMRKNSIFDLASLTKALATTLAIVRLMEKKMLWPDTPISHILKEFQNTDKADITVDMLLRHSSGLPAHKNYYQEILKSDEKPKQCLNRLLLQEKPEYLPGKQQLYSDLGFMILARIIEHLSGMRLDHFVSEEIYHPLGIEDLFFIDLHSENRKNYKNDSRFVSTRYCTWRKKLLSGEV
;
A
#
# COMPACT_ATOMS: atom_id res chain seq x y z
N MET A 1 -10.97 31.60 15.31
CA MET A 1 -10.37 30.26 15.10
C MET A 1 -11.35 29.13 15.46
N ASN A 2 -12.13 29.23 16.54
CA ASN A 2 -13.13 28.21 16.94
C ASN A 2 -14.21 27.95 15.87
N LYS A 3 -14.86 28.98 15.30
CA LYS A 3 -15.93 28.81 14.30
C LYS A 3 -15.56 27.95 13.07
N LYS A 4 -14.27 27.98 12.63
CA LYS A 4 -13.80 27.14 11.52
C LYS A 4 -13.62 25.68 11.96
N LYS A 5 -13.12 25.47 13.17
CA LYS A 5 -12.99 24.12 13.75
C LYS A 5 -14.37 23.48 13.93
N ASP A 6 -15.32 24.23 14.49
CA ASP A 6 -16.69 23.77 14.68
C ASP A 6 -17.38 23.40 13.36
N LYS A 7 -17.08 24.16 12.28
CA LYS A 7 -17.60 23.84 10.94
C LYS A 7 -17.04 22.53 10.42
N ILE A 8 -15.73 22.29 10.56
CA ILE A 8 -15.09 21.04 10.14
C ILE A 8 -15.69 19.86 10.92
N SER A 9 -15.79 19.95 12.25
CA SER A 9 -16.38 18.90 13.08
C SER A 9 -17.79 18.54 12.63
N LYS A 10 -18.65 19.53 12.39
CA LYS A 10 -20.00 19.32 11.91
C LYS A 10 -20.08 18.61 10.54
N GLU A 11 -19.15 18.88 9.63
CA GLU A 11 -19.13 18.18 8.33
C GLU A 11 -18.75 16.70 8.50
N PHE A 12 -17.81 16.38 9.42
CA PHE A 12 -17.48 14.97 9.74
C PHE A 12 -18.65 14.26 10.41
N GLU A 13 -19.28 14.88 11.41
CA GLU A 13 -20.46 14.35 12.11
C GLU A 13 -21.59 14.06 11.11
N LYS A 14 -21.92 15.01 10.24
CA LYS A 14 -22.92 14.86 9.20
C LYS A 14 -22.61 13.73 8.21
N ALA A 15 -21.34 13.58 7.82
CA ALA A 15 -20.91 12.50 6.92
C ALA A 15 -21.07 11.11 7.59
N ILE A 16 -20.77 11.02 8.88
CA ILE A 16 -20.95 9.79 9.68
C ILE A 16 -22.45 9.48 9.83
N GLU A 17 -23.26 10.47 10.21
CA GLU A 17 -24.73 10.32 10.32
C GLU A 17 -25.38 9.91 8.99
N SER A 18 -24.84 10.39 7.87
CA SER A 18 -25.29 10.03 6.52
C SER A 18 -24.72 8.66 6.04
N GLY A 19 -23.94 7.95 6.85
CA GLY A 19 -23.39 6.64 6.52
C GLY A 19 -22.32 6.64 5.44
N ILE A 20 -21.65 7.78 5.16
CA ILE A 20 -20.58 7.86 4.15
C ILE A 20 -19.35 7.08 4.61
N PHE A 21 -19.01 7.17 5.90
CA PHE A 21 -18.00 6.35 6.56
C PHE A 21 -18.31 6.24 8.07
N PRO A 22 -17.85 5.18 8.75
CA PRO A 22 -18.18 4.97 10.15
C PRO A 22 -17.38 5.86 11.11
N GLY A 23 -16.20 6.30 10.72
CA GLY A 23 -15.33 7.15 11.52
C GLY A 23 -14.13 7.63 10.75
N ALA A 24 -13.45 8.62 11.29
CA ALA A 24 -12.26 9.23 10.69
C ALA A 24 -11.34 9.82 11.74
N VAL A 25 -10.06 9.95 11.37
CA VAL A 25 -9.11 10.82 12.05
C VAL A 25 -8.68 11.90 11.08
N PHE A 26 -8.84 13.16 11.43
CA PHE A 26 -8.48 14.27 10.57
C PHE A 26 -7.44 15.15 11.23
N LEU A 27 -6.31 15.32 10.54
CA LEU A 27 -5.21 16.20 10.93
C LEU A 27 -5.03 17.28 9.86
N CYS A 28 -4.97 18.52 10.29
CA CYS A 28 -4.61 19.65 9.43
C CYS A 28 -3.44 20.41 10.03
N ALA A 29 -2.36 20.49 9.27
CA ALA A 29 -1.14 21.21 9.66
C ALA A 29 -0.69 22.16 8.56
N LEU A 30 0.00 23.22 8.94
CA LEU A 30 0.69 24.13 8.02
C LEU A 30 2.10 24.36 8.53
N LYS A 31 3.09 24.05 7.72
CA LYS A 31 4.49 23.95 8.15
C LYS A 31 4.57 22.98 9.35
N GLU A 32 5.14 23.37 10.46
CA GLU A 32 5.28 22.54 11.66
C GLU A 32 4.14 22.69 12.68
N LYS A 33 3.11 23.50 12.37
CA LYS A 33 2.02 23.78 13.30
C LYS A 33 0.76 23.01 12.95
N ILE A 34 0.30 22.18 13.89
CA ILE A 34 -0.99 21.49 13.80
C ILE A 34 -2.10 22.47 14.20
N PHE A 35 -3.07 22.70 13.31
CA PHE A 35 -4.23 23.55 13.54
C PHE A 35 -5.45 22.79 13.99
N PHE A 36 -5.56 21.53 13.54
CA PHE A 36 -6.68 20.66 13.85
C PHE A 36 -6.20 19.22 13.90
N TYR A 37 -6.62 18.48 14.90
CA TYR A 37 -6.34 17.04 15.01
C TYR A 37 -7.40 16.43 15.90
N GLU A 38 -8.39 15.79 15.28
CA GLU A 38 -9.54 15.19 15.97
C GLU A 38 -9.91 13.83 15.38
N ALA A 39 -10.53 13.00 16.21
CA ALA A 39 -11.10 11.70 15.85
C ALA A 39 -12.62 11.78 15.92
N PHE A 40 -13.32 11.16 14.96
CA PHE A 40 -14.76 11.19 14.80
C PHE A 40 -15.32 9.79 14.61
N GLY A 41 -16.49 9.51 15.20
CA GLY A 41 -17.22 8.26 14.99
C GLY A 41 -16.55 7.01 15.54
N MET A 42 -16.68 5.90 14.83
CA MET A 42 -16.31 4.55 15.30
C MET A 42 -15.12 4.00 14.54
N ALA A 43 -14.20 3.34 15.25
CA ALA A 43 -13.16 2.50 14.70
C ALA A 43 -13.70 1.12 14.33
N ASP A 44 -14.73 0.66 15.02
CA ASP A 44 -15.45 -0.56 14.73
C ASP A 44 -16.92 -0.40 15.13
N ILE A 45 -17.82 -0.51 14.15
CA ILE A 45 -19.26 -0.35 14.37
C ILE A 45 -19.90 -1.60 14.98
N PHE A 46 -19.30 -2.78 14.82
CA PHE A 46 -19.84 -4.03 15.35
C PHE A 46 -19.50 -4.21 16.84
N GLU A 47 -18.30 -3.78 17.22
CA GLU A 47 -17.84 -3.79 18.62
C GLU A 47 -18.18 -2.49 19.37
N ASN A 48 -18.82 -1.54 18.69
CA ASN A 48 -19.15 -0.21 19.23
C ASN A 48 -17.90 0.52 19.78
N ARG A 49 -16.76 0.37 19.09
CA ARG A 49 -15.48 0.89 19.51
C ARG A 49 -15.21 2.26 18.91
N PRO A 50 -15.03 3.32 19.71
CA PRO A 50 -14.86 4.68 19.22
C PRO A 50 -13.53 4.87 18.50
N MET A 51 -13.52 5.76 17.50
CA MET A 51 -12.30 6.23 16.84
C MET A 51 -11.43 7.02 17.81
N ARG A 52 -10.12 6.87 17.71
CA ARG A 52 -9.12 7.56 18.53
C ARG A 52 -8.05 8.19 17.63
N LYS A 53 -7.39 9.25 18.10
CA LYS A 53 -6.29 9.91 17.36
C LYS A 53 -5.11 8.99 17.07
N ASN A 54 -4.89 7.99 17.90
CA ASN A 54 -3.86 6.96 17.74
C ASN A 54 -4.38 5.66 17.13
N SER A 55 -5.54 5.69 16.48
CA SER A 55 -6.05 4.53 15.75
C SER A 55 -5.13 4.17 14.58
N ILE A 56 -4.97 2.86 14.34
CA ILE A 56 -4.10 2.29 13.31
C ILE A 56 -4.98 1.86 12.13
N PHE A 57 -4.64 2.35 10.95
CA PHE A 57 -5.41 2.12 9.72
C PHE A 57 -4.67 1.19 8.77
N ASP A 58 -5.39 0.32 8.08
CA ASP A 58 -4.90 -0.32 6.88
C ASP A 58 -4.68 0.74 5.80
N LEU A 59 -3.46 0.85 5.29
CA LEU A 59 -3.09 1.90 4.34
C LEU A 59 -3.51 1.62 2.90
N ALA A 60 -3.81 0.36 2.59
CA ALA A 60 -4.16 -0.06 1.22
C ALA A 60 -3.20 0.55 0.19
N SER A 61 -3.71 1.29 -0.79
CA SER A 61 -2.88 1.89 -1.85
C SER A 61 -1.95 3.01 -1.42
N LEU A 62 -2.10 3.57 -0.21
CA LEU A 62 -1.08 4.48 0.34
C LEU A 62 0.27 3.77 0.52
N THR A 63 0.29 2.44 0.64
CA THR A 63 1.50 1.61 0.61
C THR A 63 2.37 1.89 -0.61
N LYS A 64 1.77 2.20 -1.77
CA LYS A 64 2.51 2.55 -2.99
C LYS A 64 3.41 3.78 -2.77
N ALA A 65 2.86 4.82 -2.16
CA ALA A 65 3.59 6.06 -1.90
C ALA A 65 4.53 5.93 -0.70
N LEU A 66 4.03 5.39 0.42
CA LEU A 66 4.73 5.39 1.70
C LEU A 66 5.77 4.28 1.84
N ALA A 67 5.67 3.21 1.06
CA ALA A 67 6.65 2.11 1.08
C ALA A 67 7.36 1.96 -0.28
N THR A 68 6.64 1.49 -1.32
CA THR A 68 7.26 1.08 -2.58
C THR A 68 7.99 2.24 -3.28
N THR A 69 7.34 3.42 -3.40
CA THR A 69 7.97 4.58 -4.04
C THR A 69 9.17 5.07 -3.23
N LEU A 70 9.06 5.16 -1.90
CA LEU A 70 10.18 5.56 -1.04
C LEU A 70 11.35 4.57 -1.16
N ALA A 71 11.08 3.28 -1.22
CA ALA A 71 12.10 2.26 -1.40
C ALA A 71 12.83 2.41 -2.76
N ILE A 72 12.09 2.67 -3.85
CA ILE A 72 12.69 2.95 -5.17
C ILE A 72 13.56 4.21 -5.12
N VAL A 73 13.07 5.30 -4.52
CA VAL A 73 13.85 6.55 -4.34
C VAL A 73 15.13 6.27 -3.54
N ARG A 74 15.05 5.46 -2.47
CA ARG A 74 16.21 5.08 -1.67
C ARG A 74 17.24 4.27 -2.48
N LEU A 75 16.79 3.36 -3.34
CA LEU A 75 17.67 2.62 -4.26
C LEU A 75 18.31 3.55 -5.32
N MET A 76 17.58 4.55 -5.81
CA MET A 76 18.14 5.58 -6.69
C MET A 76 19.23 6.41 -5.99
N GLU A 77 18.99 6.82 -4.75
CA GLU A 77 19.97 7.53 -3.93
C GLU A 77 21.24 6.68 -3.73
N LYS A 78 21.09 5.37 -3.54
CA LYS A 78 22.19 4.40 -3.50
C LYS A 78 22.83 4.09 -4.85
N LYS A 79 22.38 4.72 -5.94
CA LYS A 79 22.85 4.54 -7.34
C LYS A 79 22.71 3.08 -7.83
N MET A 80 21.73 2.36 -7.35
CA MET A 80 21.46 0.96 -7.74
C MET A 80 20.53 0.85 -8.95
N LEU A 81 19.75 1.88 -9.24
CA LEU A 81 18.90 2.00 -10.43
C LEU A 81 18.61 3.48 -10.75
N TRP A 82 18.05 3.71 -11.95
CA TRP A 82 17.63 5.04 -12.42
C TRP A 82 16.19 4.99 -12.94
N PRO A 83 15.48 6.14 -13.04
CA PRO A 83 14.09 6.17 -13.51
C PRO A 83 13.89 5.54 -14.89
N ASP A 84 14.83 5.74 -15.80
CA ASP A 84 14.84 5.24 -17.17
C ASP A 84 15.38 3.80 -17.30
N THR A 85 15.77 3.15 -16.21
CA THR A 85 16.25 1.76 -16.23
C THR A 85 15.13 0.82 -16.68
N PRO A 86 15.29 0.07 -17.79
CA PRO A 86 14.34 -0.95 -18.20
C PRO A 86 14.27 -2.10 -17.19
N ILE A 87 13.06 -2.61 -16.94
CA ILE A 87 12.90 -3.70 -15.98
C ILE A 87 13.65 -4.97 -16.40
N SER A 88 13.83 -5.21 -17.69
CA SER A 88 14.61 -6.35 -18.24
C SER A 88 16.10 -6.28 -17.91
N HIS A 89 16.64 -5.12 -17.58
CA HIS A 89 18.02 -4.99 -17.13
C HIS A 89 18.21 -5.46 -15.67
N ILE A 90 17.15 -5.38 -14.89
CA ILE A 90 17.15 -5.76 -13.47
C ILE A 90 16.62 -7.19 -13.31
N LEU A 91 15.44 -7.47 -13.85
CA LEU A 91 14.74 -8.75 -13.77
C LEU A 91 14.88 -9.48 -15.11
N LYS A 92 15.88 -10.34 -15.21
CA LYS A 92 16.30 -11.00 -16.48
C LYS A 92 15.19 -11.81 -17.16
N GLU A 93 14.23 -12.32 -16.40
CA GLU A 93 13.07 -13.03 -16.91
C GLU A 93 12.15 -12.19 -17.80
N PHE A 94 12.22 -10.85 -17.72
CA PHE A 94 11.50 -9.95 -18.62
C PHE A 94 12.21 -9.71 -19.96
N GLN A 95 13.44 -10.20 -20.14
CA GLN A 95 14.12 -10.13 -21.43
C GLN A 95 13.33 -10.91 -22.50
N ASN A 96 13.30 -10.36 -23.72
CA ASN A 96 12.55 -10.94 -24.84
C ASN A 96 11.03 -11.06 -24.64
N THR A 97 10.46 -10.27 -23.73
CA THR A 97 9.01 -10.12 -23.55
C THR A 97 8.54 -8.77 -24.07
N ASP A 98 7.22 -8.63 -24.24
CA ASP A 98 6.54 -7.37 -24.58
C ASP A 98 6.66 -6.27 -23.49
N LYS A 99 7.26 -6.61 -22.36
CA LYS A 99 7.52 -5.73 -21.21
C LYS A 99 8.99 -5.34 -21.04
N ALA A 100 9.87 -5.83 -21.91
CA ALA A 100 11.31 -5.66 -21.74
C ALA A 100 11.74 -4.19 -21.58
N ASP A 101 11.11 -3.29 -22.33
CA ASP A 101 11.44 -1.86 -22.37
C ASP A 101 10.63 -0.99 -21.40
N ILE A 102 9.76 -1.61 -20.58
CA ILE A 102 9.08 -0.88 -19.51
C ILE A 102 10.13 -0.38 -18.53
N THR A 103 10.13 0.93 -18.25
CA THR A 103 11.08 1.54 -17.30
C THR A 103 10.50 1.63 -15.89
N VAL A 104 11.38 1.84 -14.91
CA VAL A 104 10.99 2.11 -13.53
C VAL A 104 10.06 3.33 -13.44
N ASP A 105 10.36 4.42 -14.16
CA ASP A 105 9.49 5.62 -14.24
C ASP A 105 8.09 5.29 -14.77
N MET A 106 8.00 4.48 -15.83
CA MET A 106 6.70 4.06 -16.38
C MET A 106 5.84 3.29 -15.37
N LEU A 107 6.46 2.46 -14.53
CA LEU A 107 5.75 1.76 -13.44
C LEU A 107 5.30 2.74 -12.35
N LEU A 108 6.18 3.64 -11.88
CA LEU A 108 5.86 4.64 -10.86
C LEU A 108 4.75 5.59 -11.30
N ARG A 109 4.73 6.00 -12.57
CA ARG A 109 3.75 6.92 -13.15
C ARG A 109 2.52 6.25 -13.72
N HIS A 110 2.38 4.93 -13.55
CA HIS A 110 1.27 4.16 -14.07
C HIS A 110 1.09 4.25 -15.60
N SER A 111 2.20 4.36 -16.34
CA SER A 111 2.21 4.45 -17.82
C SER A 111 2.84 3.23 -18.49
N SER A 112 2.98 2.13 -17.76
CA SER A 112 3.60 0.89 -18.25
C SER A 112 2.76 0.09 -19.26
N GLY A 113 1.48 0.44 -19.44
CA GLY A 113 0.54 -0.34 -20.25
C GLY A 113 -0.07 -1.54 -19.55
N LEU A 114 0.39 -1.89 -18.36
CA LEU A 114 -0.14 -3.02 -17.60
C LEU A 114 -1.59 -2.79 -17.15
N PRO A 115 -2.41 -3.87 -17.06
CA PRO A 115 -3.76 -3.80 -16.53
C PRO A 115 -3.84 -3.14 -15.15
N ALA A 116 -4.98 -2.52 -14.85
CA ALA A 116 -5.20 -1.87 -13.56
C ALA A 116 -5.12 -2.84 -12.40
N HIS A 117 -5.81 -3.97 -12.50
CA HIS A 117 -5.94 -4.97 -11.44
C HIS A 117 -6.24 -6.35 -12.01
N LYS A 118 -5.78 -7.39 -11.31
CA LYS A 118 -6.11 -8.80 -11.59
C LYS A 118 -6.35 -9.56 -10.28
N ASN A 119 -7.30 -10.46 -10.30
CA ASN A 119 -7.66 -11.28 -9.14
C ASN A 119 -6.69 -12.48 -8.96
N TYR A 120 -5.39 -12.24 -9.00
CA TYR A 120 -4.34 -13.27 -8.90
C TYR A 120 -4.44 -14.13 -7.65
N TYR A 121 -5.04 -13.61 -6.57
CA TYR A 121 -5.24 -14.40 -5.34
C TYR A 121 -6.03 -15.70 -5.58
N GLN A 122 -6.96 -15.71 -6.54
CA GLN A 122 -7.74 -16.92 -6.87
C GLN A 122 -6.87 -17.99 -7.50
N GLU A 123 -5.92 -17.60 -8.34
CA GLU A 123 -4.98 -18.53 -8.98
C GLU A 123 -3.90 -18.99 -7.99
N ILE A 124 -3.37 -18.06 -7.19
CA ILE A 124 -2.38 -18.36 -6.15
C ILE A 124 -2.93 -19.40 -5.15
N LEU A 125 -4.19 -19.28 -4.74
CA LEU A 125 -4.82 -20.22 -3.80
C LEU A 125 -5.10 -21.61 -4.38
N LYS A 126 -5.19 -21.72 -5.71
CA LYS A 126 -5.40 -22.99 -6.42
C LYS A 126 -4.09 -23.63 -6.87
N SER A 127 -3.00 -22.91 -6.80
CA SER A 127 -1.69 -23.35 -7.27
C SER A 127 -0.94 -24.13 -6.19
N ASP A 128 -0.24 -25.18 -6.56
CA ASP A 128 0.70 -25.88 -5.71
C ASP A 128 2.05 -25.16 -5.60
N GLU A 129 2.25 -24.09 -6.37
CA GLU A 129 3.46 -23.27 -6.30
C GLU A 129 3.48 -22.42 -5.02
N LYS A 130 4.69 -22.06 -4.57
CA LYS A 130 4.81 -21.06 -3.52
C LYS A 130 4.16 -19.74 -3.97
N PRO A 131 3.37 -19.05 -3.13
CA PRO A 131 2.59 -17.86 -3.51
C PRO A 131 3.39 -16.81 -4.30
N LYS A 132 4.64 -16.54 -3.87
CA LYS A 132 5.53 -15.59 -4.55
C LYS A 132 5.96 -16.06 -5.93
N GLN A 133 6.19 -17.35 -6.13
CA GLN A 133 6.56 -17.93 -7.42
C GLN A 133 5.39 -17.86 -8.41
N CYS A 134 4.20 -18.26 -7.94
CA CYS A 134 2.97 -18.15 -8.71
C CYS A 134 2.71 -16.69 -9.15
N LEU A 135 2.78 -15.72 -8.23
CA LEU A 135 2.63 -14.30 -8.55
C LEU A 135 3.65 -13.84 -9.61
N ASN A 136 4.91 -14.23 -9.47
CA ASN A 136 5.96 -13.87 -10.40
C ASN A 136 5.68 -14.40 -11.82
N ARG A 137 5.22 -15.65 -11.93
CA ARG A 137 4.81 -16.25 -13.20
C ARG A 137 3.62 -15.51 -13.81
N LEU A 138 2.60 -15.17 -13.02
CA LEU A 138 1.42 -14.43 -13.49
C LEU A 138 1.80 -13.04 -14.01
N LEU A 139 2.63 -12.29 -13.29
CA LEU A 139 3.12 -10.98 -13.73
C LEU A 139 3.95 -11.07 -15.03
N LEU A 140 4.73 -12.14 -15.18
CA LEU A 140 5.51 -12.37 -16.40
C LEU A 140 4.62 -12.68 -17.60
N GLN A 141 3.53 -13.43 -17.40
CA GLN A 141 2.57 -13.85 -18.45
C GLN A 141 1.58 -12.75 -18.81
N GLU A 142 1.35 -11.76 -17.93
CA GLU A 142 0.39 -10.69 -18.19
C GLU A 142 0.82 -9.85 -19.40
N LYS A 143 -0.15 -9.48 -20.24
CA LYS A 143 0.10 -8.67 -21.42
C LYS A 143 -0.27 -7.21 -21.16
N PRO A 144 0.54 -6.25 -21.63
CA PRO A 144 0.13 -4.86 -21.64
C PRO A 144 -1.15 -4.67 -22.48
N GLU A 145 -2.07 -3.85 -22.01
CA GLU A 145 -3.32 -3.50 -22.71
C GLU A 145 -3.06 -2.43 -23.78
N TYR A 146 -1.97 -1.67 -23.64
CA TYR A 146 -1.52 -0.66 -24.61
C TYR A 146 -0.01 -0.47 -24.53
N LEU A 147 0.54 0.23 -25.53
CA LEU A 147 1.98 0.45 -25.62
C LEU A 147 2.52 1.23 -24.41
N PRO A 148 3.63 0.80 -23.80
CA PRO A 148 4.28 1.52 -22.71
C PRO A 148 4.54 2.98 -23.05
N GLY A 149 4.30 3.86 -22.09
CA GLY A 149 4.49 5.31 -22.21
C GLY A 149 3.38 6.08 -22.95
N LYS A 150 2.36 5.42 -23.51
CA LYS A 150 1.34 6.09 -24.32
C LYS A 150 0.11 6.55 -23.54
N GLN A 151 -0.23 5.88 -22.44
CA GLN A 151 -1.40 6.20 -21.63
C GLN A 151 -1.08 6.01 -20.16
N GLN A 152 -1.89 6.62 -19.28
CA GLN A 152 -1.83 6.39 -17.85
C GLN A 152 -3.05 5.57 -17.42
N LEU A 153 -2.80 4.43 -16.80
CA LEU A 153 -3.80 3.59 -16.15
C LEU A 153 -3.24 3.16 -14.80
N TYR A 154 -3.90 3.60 -13.74
CA TYR A 154 -3.54 3.19 -12.38
C TYR A 154 -3.46 1.68 -12.29
N SER A 155 -2.27 1.14 -11.99
CA SER A 155 -1.99 -0.29 -12.04
C SER A 155 -1.37 -0.79 -10.72
N ASP A 156 -2.01 -1.77 -10.11
CA ASP A 156 -1.46 -2.51 -8.97
C ASP A 156 -0.30 -3.40 -9.43
N LEU A 157 -0.40 -3.96 -10.65
CA LEU A 157 0.59 -4.87 -11.22
C LEU A 157 1.95 -4.19 -11.37
N GLY A 158 1.95 -2.94 -11.79
CA GLY A 158 3.19 -2.15 -11.88
C GLY A 158 3.91 -2.04 -10.55
N PHE A 159 3.18 -1.84 -9.47
CA PHE A 159 3.75 -1.75 -8.12
C PHE A 159 4.17 -3.12 -7.55
N MET A 160 3.52 -4.21 -7.96
CA MET A 160 4.01 -5.56 -7.67
C MET A 160 5.36 -5.84 -8.33
N ILE A 161 5.57 -5.34 -9.58
CA ILE A 161 6.87 -5.44 -10.26
C ILE A 161 7.91 -4.56 -9.57
N LEU A 162 7.56 -3.33 -9.15
CA LEU A 162 8.47 -2.46 -8.38
C LEU A 162 8.92 -3.12 -7.07
N ALA A 163 8.00 -3.78 -6.34
CA ALA A 163 8.35 -4.52 -5.14
C ALA A 163 9.37 -5.65 -5.43
N ARG A 164 9.21 -6.37 -6.55
CA ARG A 164 10.20 -7.39 -6.98
C ARG A 164 11.55 -6.79 -7.30
N ILE A 165 11.59 -5.61 -7.96
CA ILE A 165 12.83 -4.88 -8.25
C ILE A 165 13.55 -4.52 -6.95
N ILE A 166 12.81 -3.99 -5.97
CA ILE A 166 13.37 -3.65 -4.64
C ILE A 166 13.99 -4.88 -4.00
N GLU A 167 13.24 -5.98 -3.93
CA GLU A 167 13.71 -7.21 -3.32
C GLU A 167 14.91 -7.84 -4.06
N HIS A 168 14.93 -7.75 -5.40
CA HIS A 168 16.03 -8.26 -6.21
C HIS A 168 17.31 -7.47 -5.98
N LEU A 169 17.23 -6.13 -5.99
CA LEU A 169 18.40 -5.27 -5.86
C LEU A 169 18.93 -5.19 -4.43
N SER A 170 18.03 -5.17 -3.44
CA SER A 170 18.43 -5.05 -2.03
C SER A 170 18.79 -6.39 -1.38
N GLY A 171 18.31 -7.50 -1.91
CA GLY A 171 18.36 -8.81 -1.25
C GLY A 171 17.44 -8.95 -0.05
N MET A 172 16.61 -7.93 0.24
CA MET A 172 15.71 -7.86 1.39
C MET A 172 14.25 -7.90 0.94
N ARG A 173 13.35 -8.41 1.79
CA ARG A 173 11.90 -8.21 1.58
C ARG A 173 11.57 -6.73 1.66
N LEU A 174 10.53 -6.28 0.92
CA LEU A 174 10.11 -4.87 0.89
C LEU A 174 9.84 -4.32 2.28
N ASP A 175 9.11 -5.07 3.13
CA ASP A 175 8.78 -4.66 4.50
C ASP A 175 10.03 -4.42 5.36
N HIS A 176 11.01 -5.31 5.29
CA HIS A 176 12.28 -5.16 6.00
C HIS A 176 13.09 -3.99 5.44
N PHE A 177 13.17 -3.88 4.10
CA PHE A 177 13.92 -2.80 3.47
C PHE A 177 13.42 -1.41 3.89
N VAL A 178 12.10 -1.17 3.85
CA VAL A 178 11.57 0.15 4.23
C VAL A 178 11.70 0.39 5.73
N SER A 179 11.57 -0.63 6.56
CA SER A 179 11.79 -0.52 8.00
C SER A 179 13.22 -0.07 8.31
N GLU A 180 14.22 -0.79 7.79
CA GLU A 180 15.63 -0.55 8.10
C GLU A 180 16.20 0.70 7.43
N GLU A 181 15.84 0.94 6.18
CA GLU A 181 16.45 1.97 5.36
C GLU A 181 15.70 3.32 5.39
N ILE A 182 14.45 3.34 5.88
CA ILE A 182 13.60 4.52 5.82
C ILE A 182 12.95 4.81 7.16
N TYR A 183 12.14 3.90 7.71
CA TYR A 183 11.30 4.20 8.86
C TYR A 183 12.10 4.37 10.15
N HIS A 184 12.96 3.41 10.50
CA HIS A 184 13.81 3.49 11.69
C HIS A 184 14.76 4.70 11.64
N PRO A 185 15.48 5.00 10.53
CA PRO A 185 16.30 6.21 10.45
C PRO A 185 15.55 7.53 10.63
N LEU A 186 14.25 7.56 10.28
CA LEU A 186 13.38 8.71 10.45
C LEU A 186 12.65 8.73 11.80
N GLY A 187 12.83 7.73 12.67
CA GLY A 187 12.12 7.59 13.94
C GLY A 187 10.61 7.34 13.78
N ILE A 188 10.20 6.73 12.66
CA ILE A 188 8.79 6.39 12.38
C ILE A 188 8.52 4.99 12.92
N GLU A 189 7.77 4.91 14.02
CA GLU A 189 7.44 3.64 14.70
C GLU A 189 6.02 3.16 14.39
N ASP A 190 5.10 4.08 14.09
CA ASP A 190 3.68 3.79 13.86
C ASP A 190 3.33 3.51 12.38
N LEU A 191 4.32 3.29 11.52
CA LEU A 191 4.19 2.87 10.13
C LEU A 191 4.95 1.56 9.91
N PHE A 192 4.22 0.46 9.70
CA PHE A 192 4.80 -0.88 9.66
C PHE A 192 3.98 -1.85 8.82
N PHE A 193 4.59 -2.94 8.43
CA PHE A 193 3.93 -4.09 7.82
C PHE A 193 3.61 -5.14 8.89
N ILE A 194 2.48 -5.82 8.73
CA ILE A 194 2.12 -6.98 9.56
C ILE A 194 2.38 -8.25 8.76
N ASP A 195 3.29 -9.10 9.26
CA ASP A 195 3.44 -10.44 8.71
C ASP A 195 2.31 -11.34 9.25
N LEU A 196 1.33 -11.61 8.39
CA LEU A 196 0.15 -12.40 8.72
C LEU A 196 0.46 -13.88 9.01
N HIS A 197 1.68 -14.34 8.69
CA HIS A 197 2.14 -15.71 8.92
C HIS A 197 3.02 -15.84 10.17
N SER A 198 3.46 -14.71 10.75
CA SER A 198 4.29 -14.75 11.95
C SER A 198 3.48 -15.03 13.23
N GLU A 199 4.14 -15.62 14.22
CA GLU A 199 3.54 -15.79 15.56
C GLU A 199 3.24 -14.46 16.25
N ASN A 200 3.98 -13.41 15.92
CA ASN A 200 3.77 -12.04 16.41
C ASN A 200 2.45 -11.43 15.95
N ARG A 201 1.78 -11.99 14.93
CA ARG A 201 0.43 -11.60 14.52
C ARG A 201 -0.55 -11.56 15.69
N LYS A 202 -0.42 -12.47 16.66
CA LYS A 202 -1.29 -12.52 17.85
C LYS A 202 -1.24 -11.24 18.66
N ASN A 203 -0.08 -10.56 18.70
CA ASN A 203 0.09 -9.31 19.44
C ASN A 203 -0.68 -8.16 18.77
N TYR A 204 -0.72 -8.12 17.44
CA TYR A 204 -1.47 -7.11 16.69
C TYR A 204 -2.98 -7.38 16.67
N LYS A 205 -3.38 -8.65 16.63
CA LYS A 205 -4.80 -9.04 16.55
C LYS A 205 -5.63 -8.57 17.75
N ASN A 206 -5.01 -8.40 18.90
CA ASN A 206 -5.65 -7.96 20.14
C ASN A 206 -5.45 -6.45 20.41
N ASP A 207 -4.77 -5.72 19.54
CA ASP A 207 -4.57 -4.28 19.70
C ASP A 207 -5.84 -3.53 19.30
N SER A 208 -6.52 -2.98 20.28
CA SER A 208 -7.78 -2.24 20.09
C SER A 208 -7.64 -0.94 19.28
N ARG A 209 -6.42 -0.55 18.91
CA ARG A 209 -6.16 0.61 18.05
C ARG A 209 -6.47 0.36 16.57
N PHE A 210 -6.46 -0.91 16.11
CA PHE A 210 -6.75 -1.21 14.71
C PHE A 210 -8.19 -0.87 14.34
N VAL A 211 -8.32 -0.14 13.25
CA VAL A 211 -9.62 0.21 12.66
C VAL A 211 -10.11 -0.95 11.81
N SER A 212 -11.39 -1.22 11.87
CA SER A 212 -12.03 -2.19 10.99
C SER A 212 -12.23 -1.57 9.61
N THR A 213 -11.64 -2.19 8.58
CA THR A 213 -11.65 -1.67 7.21
C THR A 213 -12.96 -1.96 6.49
N ARG A 214 -13.35 -3.24 6.43
CA ARG A 214 -14.61 -3.69 5.83
C ARG A 214 -14.91 -5.16 6.18
N TYR A 215 -16.18 -5.55 6.04
CA TYR A 215 -16.53 -6.95 6.01
C TYR A 215 -16.17 -7.56 4.63
N CYS A 216 -15.30 -8.55 4.64
CA CYS A 216 -14.93 -9.28 3.43
C CYS A 216 -15.87 -10.46 3.22
N THR A 217 -16.74 -10.39 2.23
CA THR A 217 -17.73 -11.45 1.93
C THR A 217 -17.07 -12.76 1.54
N TRP A 218 -15.91 -12.69 0.89
CA TRP A 218 -15.14 -13.88 0.49
C TRP A 218 -14.47 -14.57 1.68
N ARG A 219 -13.81 -13.79 2.57
CA ARG A 219 -13.19 -14.33 3.81
C ARG A 219 -14.21 -14.55 4.93
N LYS A 220 -15.45 -14.08 4.75
CA LYS A 220 -16.55 -14.12 5.74
C LYS A 220 -16.16 -13.54 7.10
N LYS A 221 -15.37 -12.49 7.11
CA LYS A 221 -14.91 -11.80 8.32
C LYS A 221 -14.71 -10.32 8.12
N LEU A 222 -14.76 -9.58 9.22
CA LEU A 222 -14.34 -8.19 9.28
C LEU A 222 -12.80 -8.12 9.18
N LEU A 223 -12.29 -7.27 8.28
CA LEU A 223 -10.86 -7.07 8.11
C LEU A 223 -10.38 -5.94 9.01
N SER A 224 -9.25 -6.17 9.67
CA SER A 224 -8.56 -5.21 10.53
C SER A 224 -7.08 -5.57 10.59
N GLY A 225 -6.21 -4.72 10.06
CA GLY A 225 -4.78 -5.02 9.91
C GLY A 225 -4.47 -6.17 8.95
N GLU A 226 -5.31 -6.40 7.95
CA GLU A 226 -5.22 -7.55 7.02
C GLU A 226 -5.42 -7.15 5.54
N VAL A 227 -5.33 -5.85 5.21
CA VAL A 227 -5.51 -5.33 3.85
C VAL A 227 -4.19 -4.88 3.24
#